data_f35dfd71d4bee8e137a2bde716f47584
#
_entry.id   f35dfd71d4bee8e137a2bde716f47584
#
_cell.length_a   1.000
_cell.length_b   1.000
_cell.length_c   1.000
_cell.angle_alpha   90.00
_cell.angle_beta   90.00
_cell.angle_gamma   90.00
#
_symmetry.space_group_name_H-M   'P 1'
#
loop_
_entity.id
_entity.type
_entity.pdbx_description
1 polymer ?
#
loop_
_entity_poly.entity_id
_entity_poly.type
_entity_poly.pdbx_seq_one_letter_code
_entity_poly.pdbx_strand_id
1 'polypeptide(L)'
;PGPVSRVDRIDYSNDTATASPKGPLTLAKKLLAATGNSSFGYFGGGFPGALSTVDRIDYSNDTATASPKGPLTLARYQLAATSVRANGLVAATESTLPPANSPVQTNVPPQTGYFGGGAPGPLSTVDRIDYSNDTATASPKGPLSLARRYLAATGNSSFGYFGGGAPSTRSTVDRIDYSSDTATASPKGPLSLARNRLAATGNSSFGYFGGGYAPGPLSTVDRIDYSNDTATASPKGPLSADKNALAATGNSSFGYFGGGDGYFGGGYASVSTVDRIDYSNDTATASPKGPLSLAGAYLAATGNSSFGYFGGGYASVSTVDRIDYSNDTTTASPKGPLSAARYSLAATGNSSFGYFGGGDGPVSTVDRIDYSNDTATASPKGPLSADRHALAATSARANGLPQ
;
A
#
# COMPACT_ATOMS: atom_id res chain seq x y z
N PRO A 1 -29.82 -10.19 36.55
CA PRO A 1 -30.04 -11.23 35.55
C PRO A 1 -29.23 -12.49 35.87
N GLY A 2 -29.82 -13.68 35.63
CA GLY A 2 -29.14 -14.95 35.79
C GLY A 2 -28.08 -15.22 34.73
N PRO A 3 -27.32 -16.34 34.83
CA PRO A 3 -26.44 -16.79 33.79
C PRO A 3 -27.21 -17.09 32.49
N VAL A 4 -26.61 -16.79 31.34
CA VAL A 4 -27.19 -17.05 30.01
C VAL A 4 -26.16 -17.73 29.10
N SER A 5 -26.63 -18.57 28.18
CA SER A 5 -25.77 -19.16 27.12
C SER A 5 -25.93 -18.43 25.78
N ARG A 6 -26.83 -17.46 25.70
CA ARG A 6 -27.10 -16.71 24.47
C ARG A 6 -25.90 -15.95 23.96
N VAL A 7 -25.70 -16.01 22.66
CA VAL A 7 -24.71 -15.22 21.91
C VAL A 7 -25.46 -14.43 20.85
N ASP A 8 -25.21 -13.14 20.74
CA ASP A 8 -25.76 -12.26 19.72
C ASP A 8 -24.62 -11.73 18.85
N ARG A 9 -24.85 -11.71 17.54
CA ARG A 9 -23.93 -11.14 16.55
C ARG A 9 -24.37 -9.74 16.16
N ILE A 10 -23.46 -8.79 16.23
CA ILE A 10 -23.58 -7.45 15.66
C ILE A 10 -23.00 -7.49 14.24
N ASP A 11 -23.71 -6.92 13.28
CA ASP A 11 -23.20 -6.73 11.94
C ASP A 11 -22.56 -5.33 11.84
N TYR A 12 -21.24 -5.28 11.73
CA TYR A 12 -20.51 -4.02 11.64
C TYR A 12 -20.76 -3.24 10.34
N SER A 13 -21.31 -3.90 9.31
CA SER A 13 -21.75 -3.20 8.08
C SER A 13 -23.11 -2.51 8.25
N ASN A 14 -23.88 -2.88 9.30
CA ASN A 14 -25.18 -2.31 9.66
C ASN A 14 -25.34 -2.29 11.19
N ASP A 15 -24.59 -1.41 11.84
CA ASP A 15 -24.52 -1.31 13.31
C ASP A 15 -25.75 -0.71 13.97
N THR A 16 -26.70 -0.18 13.20
CA THR A 16 -28.02 0.28 13.68
C THR A 16 -29.04 -0.86 13.76
N ALA A 17 -28.76 -2.03 13.17
CA ALA A 17 -29.65 -3.18 13.23
C ALA A 17 -29.60 -3.86 14.60
N THR A 18 -30.74 -4.43 15.02
CA THR A 18 -30.77 -5.28 16.21
C THR A 18 -29.86 -6.49 16.03
N ALA A 19 -29.02 -6.77 17.02
CA ALA A 19 -28.13 -7.93 17.01
C ALA A 19 -28.90 -9.24 16.80
N SER A 20 -28.38 -10.13 15.97
CA SER A 20 -29.04 -11.39 15.64
C SER A 20 -28.59 -12.52 16.58
N PRO A 21 -29.51 -13.31 17.17
CA PRO A 21 -29.17 -14.47 17.98
C PRO A 21 -28.40 -15.52 17.16
N LYS A 22 -27.39 -16.12 17.78
CA LYS A 22 -26.53 -17.16 17.20
C LYS A 22 -26.51 -18.42 18.09
N GLY A 23 -25.69 -19.41 17.68
CA GLY A 23 -25.56 -20.65 18.42
C GLY A 23 -25.08 -20.39 19.86
N PRO A 24 -25.68 -21.08 20.87
CA PRO A 24 -25.39 -20.79 22.26
C PRO A 24 -24.01 -21.29 22.72
N LEU A 25 -23.53 -20.76 23.82
CA LEU A 25 -22.41 -21.36 24.58
C LEU A 25 -22.82 -22.72 25.12
N THR A 26 -21.86 -23.58 25.43
CA THR A 26 -22.14 -24.95 25.98
C THR A 26 -22.79 -24.90 27.35
N LEU A 27 -22.56 -23.84 28.11
CA LEU A 27 -23.09 -23.63 29.46
C LEU A 27 -23.58 -22.19 29.65
N ALA A 28 -24.71 -22.01 30.32
CA ALA A 28 -25.16 -20.68 30.73
C ALA A 28 -24.21 -20.08 31.76
N LYS A 29 -23.64 -18.92 31.50
CA LYS A 29 -22.63 -18.25 32.34
C LYS A 29 -22.69 -16.72 32.25
N LYS A 30 -22.18 -16.05 33.27
CA LYS A 30 -22.02 -14.59 33.33
C LYS A 30 -20.64 -14.24 33.85
N LEU A 31 -20.20 -12.98 33.77
CA LEU A 31 -18.89 -12.53 34.26
C LEU A 31 -17.73 -13.29 33.61
N LEU A 32 -17.87 -13.70 32.38
CA LEU A 32 -16.88 -14.33 31.52
C LEU A 32 -16.10 -13.27 30.74
N ALA A 33 -14.98 -13.66 30.15
CA ALA A 33 -14.25 -12.83 29.19
C ALA A 33 -14.29 -13.43 27.79
N ALA A 34 -14.23 -12.56 26.78
CA ALA A 34 -14.23 -12.98 25.39
C ALA A 34 -13.02 -12.40 24.66
N THR A 35 -12.49 -13.19 23.71
CA THR A 35 -11.43 -12.80 22.78
C THR A 35 -11.64 -13.56 21.47
N GLY A 36 -10.87 -13.28 20.44
CA GLY A 36 -11.01 -13.99 19.17
C GLY A 36 -9.95 -13.61 18.14
N ASN A 37 -10.13 -14.16 16.97
CA ASN A 37 -9.37 -13.84 15.76
C ASN A 37 -10.34 -13.70 14.56
N SER A 38 -9.85 -13.67 13.35
CA SER A 38 -10.68 -13.54 12.13
C SER A 38 -11.63 -14.71 11.86
N SER A 39 -11.43 -15.88 12.50
CA SER A 39 -12.20 -17.10 12.24
C SER A 39 -12.98 -17.60 13.45
N PHE A 40 -12.54 -17.30 14.66
CA PHE A 40 -13.08 -17.90 15.88
C PHE A 40 -13.23 -16.90 17.03
N GLY A 41 -14.34 -16.98 17.77
CA GLY A 41 -14.53 -16.33 19.06
C GLY A 41 -14.37 -17.32 20.22
N TYR A 42 -13.68 -16.92 21.30
CA TYR A 42 -13.45 -17.73 22.50
C TYR A 42 -14.03 -17.04 23.72
N PHE A 43 -14.77 -17.79 24.52
CA PHE A 43 -15.48 -17.33 25.72
C PHE A 43 -15.01 -18.15 26.93
N GLY A 44 -14.23 -17.55 27.81
CA GLY A 44 -13.55 -18.26 28.90
C GLY A 44 -14.00 -17.87 30.29
N GLY A 45 -13.96 -18.83 31.21
CA GLY A 45 -14.32 -18.65 32.61
C GLY A 45 -15.79 -18.36 32.85
N GLY A 46 -16.12 -17.72 33.97
CA GLY A 46 -17.46 -17.24 34.32
C GLY A 46 -18.05 -17.85 35.57
N PHE A 47 -19.34 -17.52 35.83
CA PHE A 47 -20.16 -17.94 36.97
C PHE A 47 -21.46 -18.59 36.46
N PRO A 48 -22.09 -19.61 37.10
CA PRO A 48 -22.13 -19.92 38.54
C PRO A 48 -20.97 -20.78 39.02
N GLY A 49 -20.44 -20.44 40.20
CA GLY A 49 -19.13 -20.94 40.65
C GLY A 49 -18.00 -20.46 39.76
N ALA A 50 -16.76 -20.56 40.18
CA ALA A 50 -15.65 -20.26 39.29
C ALA A 50 -15.57 -21.35 38.19
N LEU A 51 -15.50 -20.96 36.93
CA LEU A 51 -15.43 -21.88 35.79
C LEU A 51 -14.05 -21.80 35.10
N SER A 52 -13.55 -22.96 34.65
CA SER A 52 -12.37 -23.04 33.79
C SER A 52 -12.74 -23.28 32.31
N THR A 53 -14.01 -23.49 32.00
CA THR A 53 -14.45 -23.81 30.63
C THR A 53 -14.13 -22.69 29.66
N VAL A 54 -13.70 -23.08 28.43
CA VAL A 54 -13.53 -22.21 27.29
C VAL A 54 -14.38 -22.74 26.15
N ASP A 55 -15.29 -21.93 25.65
CA ASP A 55 -16.12 -22.21 24.49
C ASP A 55 -15.61 -21.49 23.25
N ARG A 56 -15.60 -22.15 22.10
CA ARG A 56 -15.23 -21.57 20.82
C ARG A 56 -16.41 -21.52 19.86
N ILE A 57 -16.68 -20.36 19.32
CA ILE A 57 -17.61 -20.16 18.19
C ILE A 57 -16.81 -20.10 16.89
N ASP A 58 -17.25 -20.82 15.88
CA ASP A 58 -16.76 -20.74 14.51
C ASP A 58 -17.59 -19.70 13.76
N TYR A 59 -16.96 -18.62 13.26
CA TYR A 59 -17.68 -17.55 12.56
C TYR A 59 -18.20 -17.99 11.19
N SER A 60 -17.66 -19.06 10.60
CA SER A 60 -18.17 -19.65 9.36
C SER A 60 -19.45 -20.46 9.58
N ASN A 61 -19.71 -20.90 10.83
CA ASN A 61 -20.91 -21.64 11.25
C ASN A 61 -21.39 -21.15 12.61
N ASP A 62 -21.75 -19.89 12.70
CA ASP A 62 -22.09 -19.21 13.95
C ASP A 62 -23.50 -19.56 14.51
N THR A 63 -24.25 -20.41 13.82
CA THR A 63 -25.52 -20.94 14.27
C THR A 63 -25.39 -22.24 15.06
N ALA A 64 -24.25 -22.91 14.98
CA ALA A 64 -23.98 -24.11 15.77
C ALA A 64 -23.71 -23.76 17.24
N THR A 65 -24.05 -24.68 18.16
CA THR A 65 -23.62 -24.57 19.56
C THR A 65 -22.08 -24.48 19.61
N ALA A 66 -21.55 -23.58 20.46
CA ALA A 66 -20.12 -23.41 20.66
C ALA A 66 -19.46 -24.73 21.05
N SER A 67 -18.24 -24.96 20.58
CA SER A 67 -17.49 -26.18 20.90
C SER A 67 -16.56 -25.95 22.11
N PRO A 68 -16.56 -26.87 23.11
CA PRO A 68 -15.64 -26.79 24.23
C PRO A 68 -14.19 -26.91 23.74
N LYS A 69 -13.28 -26.15 24.36
CA LYS A 69 -11.84 -26.19 24.09
C LYS A 69 -11.05 -26.43 25.39
N GLY A 70 -9.73 -26.49 25.31
CA GLY A 70 -8.88 -26.67 26.47
C GLY A 70 -9.22 -25.66 27.58
N PRO A 71 -9.38 -26.11 28.82
CA PRO A 71 -9.82 -25.24 29.92
C PRO A 71 -8.75 -24.24 30.34
N LEU A 72 -9.14 -23.19 31.07
CA LEU A 72 -8.23 -22.34 31.80
C LEU A 72 -7.49 -23.17 32.87
N THR A 73 -6.26 -22.84 33.17
CA THR A 73 -5.45 -23.53 34.20
C THR A 73 -6.04 -23.41 35.60
N LEU A 74 -6.88 -22.36 35.82
CA LEU A 74 -7.60 -22.14 37.07
C LEU A 74 -9.03 -21.64 36.77
N ALA A 75 -10.00 -22.21 37.46
CA ALA A 75 -11.39 -21.77 37.36
C ALA A 75 -11.54 -20.35 37.96
N ARG A 76 -12.15 -19.42 37.21
CA ARG A 76 -12.29 -18.00 37.60
C ARG A 76 -13.45 -17.29 36.90
N TYR A 77 -13.86 -16.16 37.45
CA TYR A 77 -14.84 -15.23 36.87
C TYR A 77 -14.34 -13.77 37.04
N GLN A 78 -14.99 -12.80 36.40
CA GLN A 78 -14.56 -11.40 36.37
C GLN A 78 -13.14 -11.24 35.82
N LEU A 79 -12.80 -12.00 34.79
CA LEU A 79 -11.50 -11.99 34.13
C LEU A 79 -11.54 -11.08 32.92
N ALA A 80 -10.38 -10.63 32.49
CA ALA A 80 -10.17 -9.97 31.22
C ALA A 80 -9.50 -10.95 30.25
N ALA A 81 -9.76 -10.78 28.95
CA ALA A 81 -9.12 -11.53 27.90
C ALA A 81 -8.63 -10.56 26.82
N THR A 82 -7.48 -10.89 26.25
CA THR A 82 -6.91 -10.18 25.11
C THR A 82 -6.38 -11.20 24.12
N SER A 83 -6.16 -10.78 22.90
CA SER A 83 -5.57 -11.58 21.84
C SER A 83 -4.50 -10.75 21.16
N VAL A 84 -3.39 -11.39 20.82
CA VAL A 84 -2.33 -10.78 20.00
C VAL A 84 -2.87 -10.38 18.62
N ARG A 85 -4.03 -10.93 18.23
CA ARG A 85 -4.68 -10.78 16.94
C ARG A 85 -6.16 -10.35 17.09
N ALA A 86 -6.44 -9.50 18.05
CA ALA A 86 -7.79 -8.96 18.20
C ALA A 86 -8.25 -8.31 16.89
N ASN A 87 -9.50 -8.61 16.49
CA ASN A 87 -10.23 -7.97 15.40
C ASN A 87 -9.67 -8.17 13.98
N GLY A 88 -9.23 -9.38 13.64
CA GLY A 88 -8.99 -9.74 12.24
C GLY A 88 -7.66 -9.31 11.66
N LEU A 89 -6.68 -8.95 12.49
CA LEU A 89 -5.31 -8.77 12.02
C LEU A 89 -4.74 -10.12 11.53
N VAL A 90 -4.20 -10.13 10.32
CA VAL A 90 -3.64 -11.33 9.68
C VAL A 90 -2.46 -11.87 10.50
N ALA A 91 -2.39 -13.19 10.64
CA ALA A 91 -1.34 -13.88 11.39
C ALA A 91 0.06 -13.60 10.83
N ALA A 92 0.93 -13.00 11.62
CA ALA A 92 2.36 -13.26 11.43
C ALA A 92 2.63 -14.75 11.77
N THR A 93 3.33 -15.48 10.91
CA THR A 93 3.76 -16.84 11.18
C THR A 93 4.59 -16.88 12.47
N GLU A 94 4.25 -17.76 13.39
CA GLU A 94 5.06 -17.99 14.59
C GLU A 94 6.49 -18.36 14.20
N SER A 95 7.42 -17.43 14.43
CA SER A 95 8.83 -17.75 14.62
C SER A 95 9.00 -18.19 16.07
N THR A 96 9.66 -19.31 16.29
CA THR A 96 10.01 -19.85 17.61
C THR A 96 10.53 -18.75 18.53
N LEU A 97 9.91 -18.59 19.72
CA LEU A 97 10.30 -17.62 20.72
C LEU A 97 11.79 -17.77 21.09
N PRO A 98 12.60 -16.71 21.02
CA PRO A 98 13.92 -16.72 21.63
C PRO A 98 13.81 -16.72 23.16
N PRO A 99 14.85 -17.18 23.89
CA PRO A 99 14.81 -17.27 25.35
C PRO A 99 14.57 -15.90 26.03
N ALA A 100 13.99 -15.96 27.23
CA ALA A 100 13.32 -14.89 27.97
C ALA A 100 14.12 -13.59 28.31
N ASN A 101 15.27 -13.36 27.72
CA ASN A 101 16.13 -12.16 27.93
C ASN A 101 16.49 -11.38 26.66
N SER A 102 15.82 -11.64 25.53
CA SER A 102 15.97 -10.78 24.33
C SER A 102 14.91 -9.69 24.37
N PRO A 103 15.23 -8.42 24.06
CA PRO A 103 14.22 -7.40 23.93
C PRO A 103 13.19 -7.86 22.90
N VAL A 104 11.90 -7.79 23.24
CA VAL A 104 10.79 -8.12 22.35
C VAL A 104 10.94 -7.24 21.10
N GLN A 105 11.46 -7.80 20.03
CA GLN A 105 11.36 -7.18 18.71
C GLN A 105 9.89 -7.26 18.31
N THR A 106 9.17 -6.18 18.54
CA THR A 106 7.89 -5.97 17.88
C THR A 106 8.18 -5.92 16.37
N ASN A 107 7.88 -6.98 15.63
CA ASN A 107 7.87 -6.95 14.17
C ASN A 107 6.71 -6.05 13.69
N VAL A 108 6.80 -4.77 14.01
CA VAL A 108 6.04 -3.72 13.33
C VAL A 108 6.71 -3.59 11.96
N PRO A 109 5.99 -3.83 10.86
CA PRO A 109 6.58 -3.64 9.53
C PRO A 109 7.22 -2.26 9.44
N PRO A 110 8.36 -2.10 8.75
CA PRO A 110 9.07 -0.84 8.72
C PRO A 110 8.15 0.31 8.35
N GLN A 111 8.08 1.32 9.20
CA GLN A 111 7.31 2.56 8.97
C GLN A 111 8.13 3.49 8.08
N THR A 112 8.60 2.98 6.92
CA THR A 112 9.60 3.68 6.10
C THR A 112 9.20 3.72 4.63
N GLY A 113 9.55 4.83 3.98
CA GLY A 113 9.46 5.00 2.53
C GLY A 113 10.82 5.29 1.93
N TYR A 114 11.04 4.87 0.70
CA TYR A 114 12.29 5.00 -0.01
C TYR A 114 12.09 5.76 -1.32
N PHE A 115 12.93 6.78 -1.54
CA PHE A 115 12.99 7.60 -2.75
C PHE A 115 14.30 7.31 -3.47
N GLY A 116 14.26 6.77 -4.67
CA GLY A 116 15.45 6.33 -5.39
C GLY A 116 15.61 6.96 -6.77
N GLY A 117 16.87 7.13 -7.16
CA GLY A 117 17.24 7.71 -8.44
C GLY A 117 16.96 9.22 -8.55
N GLY A 118 16.76 9.69 -9.78
CA GLY A 118 16.37 11.09 -10.04
C GLY A 118 17.42 11.92 -10.78
N ALA A 119 17.21 13.23 -10.77
CA ALA A 119 18.04 14.28 -11.39
C ALA A 119 18.29 15.42 -10.38
N PRO A 120 19.27 16.34 -10.57
CA PRO A 120 19.95 16.69 -11.82
C PRO A 120 20.98 15.66 -12.26
N GLY A 121 20.96 15.29 -13.54
CA GLY A 121 21.71 14.13 -14.03
C GLY A 121 21.06 12.82 -13.54
N PRO A 122 21.43 11.66 -14.11
CA PRO A 122 21.01 10.38 -13.54
C PRO A 122 21.66 10.14 -12.18
N LEU A 123 20.88 9.73 -11.17
CA LEU A 123 21.35 9.44 -9.81
C LEU A 123 21.11 7.96 -9.45
N SER A 124 21.99 7.40 -8.62
CA SER A 124 21.79 6.08 -7.98
C SER A 124 21.38 6.19 -6.51
N THR A 125 21.40 7.39 -5.93
CA THR A 125 21.10 7.59 -4.51
C THR A 125 19.69 7.14 -4.15
N VAL A 126 19.57 6.58 -2.94
CA VAL A 126 18.31 6.21 -2.31
C VAL A 126 18.23 6.89 -0.95
N ASP A 127 17.15 7.57 -0.69
CA ASP A 127 16.81 8.18 0.61
C ASP A 127 15.71 7.43 1.29
N ARG A 128 15.84 7.21 2.60
CA ARG A 128 14.78 6.66 3.44
C ARG A 128 14.19 7.73 4.33
N ILE A 129 12.85 7.88 4.28
CA ILE A 129 12.08 8.61 5.30
C ILE A 129 11.53 7.62 6.33
N ASP A 130 11.47 8.05 7.57
CA ASP A 130 10.83 7.32 8.66
C ASP A 130 9.49 7.99 8.96
N TYR A 131 8.39 7.27 8.75
CA TYR A 131 7.03 7.80 8.96
C TYR A 131 6.72 8.06 10.44
N SER A 132 7.47 7.43 11.36
CA SER A 132 7.35 7.70 12.80
C SER A 132 8.11 8.96 13.25
N ASN A 133 9.06 9.41 12.44
CA ASN A 133 9.85 10.64 12.65
C ASN A 133 9.97 11.44 11.34
N ASP A 134 8.85 11.80 10.77
CA ASP A 134 8.76 12.41 9.44
C ASP A 134 9.18 13.89 9.36
N THR A 135 9.62 14.44 10.48
CA THR A 135 10.25 15.78 10.53
C THR A 135 11.77 15.75 10.34
N ALA A 136 12.39 14.57 10.47
CA ALA A 136 13.81 14.40 10.24
C ALA A 136 14.14 14.43 8.74
N THR A 137 15.33 14.93 8.39
CA THR A 137 15.88 14.80 7.04
C THR A 137 15.98 13.32 6.66
N ALA A 138 15.60 12.98 5.43
CA ALA A 138 15.69 11.63 4.93
C ALA A 138 17.14 11.11 4.98
N SER A 139 17.31 9.86 5.38
CA SER A 139 18.64 9.26 5.56
C SER A 139 19.08 8.55 4.27
N PRO A 140 20.28 8.87 3.72
CA PRO A 140 20.82 8.15 2.59
C PRO A 140 21.04 6.67 2.90
N LYS A 141 20.75 5.80 1.92
CA LYS A 141 20.84 4.34 1.99
C LYS A 141 21.68 3.77 0.85
N GLY A 142 21.78 2.45 0.76
CA GLY A 142 22.50 1.77 -0.31
C GLY A 142 21.98 2.19 -1.68
N PRO A 143 22.88 2.48 -2.65
CA PRO A 143 22.48 3.02 -3.94
C PRO A 143 21.81 1.97 -4.84
N LEU A 144 21.08 2.41 -5.86
CA LEU A 144 20.71 1.57 -7.01
C LEU A 144 21.97 1.07 -7.73
N SER A 145 21.86 -0.07 -8.42
CA SER A 145 22.99 -0.63 -9.18
C SER A 145 23.46 0.27 -10.32
N LEU A 146 22.56 1.11 -10.85
CA LEU A 146 22.85 2.08 -11.91
C LEU A 146 22.17 3.42 -11.62
N ALA A 147 22.86 4.50 -11.95
CA ALA A 147 22.29 5.85 -11.89
C ALA A 147 21.20 6.04 -12.94
N ARG A 148 19.98 6.40 -12.51
CA ARG A 148 18.78 6.51 -13.38
C ARG A 148 17.84 7.61 -12.93
N ARG A 149 17.08 8.15 -13.89
CA ARG A 149 15.93 9.05 -13.69
C ARG A 149 14.72 8.57 -14.50
N TYR A 150 13.53 9.07 -14.24
CA TYR A 150 12.28 8.65 -14.92
C TYR A 150 12.02 7.14 -14.82
N LEU A 151 12.37 6.54 -13.71
CA LEU A 151 12.09 5.16 -13.33
C LEU A 151 10.78 5.09 -12.55
N ALA A 152 10.26 3.89 -12.34
CA ALA A 152 9.10 3.64 -11.47
C ALA A 152 9.48 2.68 -10.35
N ALA A 153 8.71 2.67 -9.26
CA ALA A 153 8.94 1.74 -8.17
C ALA A 153 7.64 1.18 -7.59
N THR A 154 7.72 -0.06 -7.14
CA THR A 154 6.69 -0.81 -6.43
C THR A 154 7.37 -1.74 -5.42
N GLY A 155 6.63 -2.50 -4.65
CA GLY A 155 7.23 -3.43 -3.69
C GLY A 155 6.20 -4.15 -2.83
N ASN A 156 6.72 -4.91 -1.88
CA ASN A 156 5.94 -5.59 -0.83
C ASN A 156 6.50 -5.23 0.56
N SER A 157 6.13 -5.98 1.59
CA SER A 157 6.59 -5.74 2.96
C SER A 157 8.10 -5.87 3.18
N SER A 158 8.80 -6.60 2.30
CA SER A 158 10.21 -6.93 2.48
C SER A 158 11.13 -6.25 1.49
N PHE A 159 10.63 -5.96 0.28
CA PHE A 159 11.45 -5.51 -0.84
C PHE A 159 10.82 -4.36 -1.62
N GLY A 160 11.65 -3.42 -2.05
CA GLY A 160 11.33 -2.39 -3.03
C GLY A 160 12.00 -2.69 -4.37
N TYR A 161 11.25 -2.52 -5.47
CA TYR A 161 11.71 -2.77 -6.84
C TYR A 161 11.66 -1.48 -7.65
N PHE A 162 12.77 -1.11 -8.24
CA PHE A 162 12.95 0.09 -9.07
C PHE A 162 13.22 -0.33 -10.51
N GLY A 163 12.30 -0.02 -11.42
CA GLY A 163 12.33 -0.51 -12.80
C GLY A 163 12.38 0.56 -13.86
N GLY A 164 13.04 0.26 -14.99
CA GLY A 164 13.16 1.14 -16.14
C GLY A 164 14.07 2.34 -15.93
N GLY A 165 13.86 3.40 -16.72
CA GLY A 165 14.52 4.69 -16.56
C GLY A 165 15.40 5.15 -17.69
N ALA A 166 16.04 6.31 -17.51
CA ALA A 166 16.97 7.01 -18.41
C ALA A 166 18.35 7.20 -17.71
N PRO A 167 19.45 7.52 -18.46
CA PRO A 167 19.55 8.30 -19.72
C PRO A 167 19.16 7.49 -20.92
N SER A 168 19.28 6.55 -21.45
CA SER A 168 18.58 5.78 -22.50
C SER A 168 17.44 4.98 -21.86
N THR A 169 16.54 4.46 -22.65
CA THR A 169 15.55 3.51 -22.15
C THR A 169 16.21 2.30 -21.51
N ARG A 170 15.73 1.86 -20.33
CA ARG A 170 16.26 0.73 -19.57
C ARG A 170 15.18 -0.31 -19.29
N SER A 171 15.58 -1.58 -19.27
CA SER A 171 14.77 -2.68 -18.76
C SER A 171 15.20 -3.13 -17.37
N THR A 172 16.32 -2.61 -16.84
CA THR A 172 16.87 -2.98 -15.53
C THR A 172 15.84 -2.81 -14.42
N VAL A 173 15.77 -3.80 -13.54
CA VAL A 173 15.02 -3.76 -12.29
C VAL A 173 16.01 -3.99 -11.15
N ASP A 174 16.06 -3.09 -10.19
CA ASP A 174 16.84 -3.19 -8.95
C ASP A 174 15.94 -3.51 -7.77
N ARG A 175 16.37 -4.42 -6.90
CA ARG A 175 15.68 -4.74 -5.64
C ARG A 175 16.46 -4.21 -4.44
N ILE A 176 15.78 -3.44 -3.59
CA ILE A 176 16.25 -3.06 -2.25
C ILE A 176 15.64 -4.07 -1.25
N ASP A 177 16.47 -4.60 -0.36
CA ASP A 177 16.04 -5.35 0.82
C ASP A 177 15.87 -4.39 1.99
N TYR A 178 14.66 -4.23 2.51
CA TYR A 178 14.39 -3.29 3.60
C TYR A 178 15.04 -3.70 4.93
N SER A 179 15.39 -4.98 5.09
CA SER A 179 16.12 -5.48 6.26
C SER A 179 17.63 -5.18 6.18
N SER A 180 18.15 -4.88 4.98
CA SER A 180 19.56 -4.58 4.71
C SER A 180 19.70 -3.38 3.76
N ASP A 181 19.04 -2.27 4.09
CA ASP A 181 18.89 -1.11 3.21
C ASP A 181 20.17 -0.27 3.01
N THR A 182 21.27 -0.64 3.62
CA THR A 182 22.59 -0.03 3.39
C THR A 182 23.38 -0.70 2.27
N ALA A 183 22.97 -1.89 1.85
CA ALA A 183 23.59 -2.58 0.73
C ALA A 183 23.18 -1.97 -0.61
N THR A 184 24.07 -2.04 -1.62
CA THR A 184 23.70 -1.69 -3.00
C THR A 184 22.55 -2.56 -3.47
N ALA A 185 21.55 -1.96 -4.13
CA ALA A 185 20.39 -2.67 -4.65
C ALA A 185 20.82 -3.79 -5.63
N SER A 186 20.17 -4.93 -5.52
CA SER A 186 20.48 -6.13 -6.29
C SER A 186 19.74 -6.11 -7.63
N PRO A 187 20.41 -6.18 -8.79
CA PRO A 187 19.76 -6.36 -10.07
C PRO A 187 18.95 -7.66 -10.12
N LYS A 188 17.74 -7.58 -10.68
CA LYS A 188 16.78 -8.68 -10.84
C LYS A 188 16.39 -8.88 -12.29
N GLY A 189 15.43 -9.79 -12.55
CA GLY A 189 14.91 -10.03 -13.87
C GLY A 189 14.43 -8.73 -14.53
N PRO A 190 14.80 -8.47 -15.81
CA PRO A 190 14.49 -7.21 -16.45
C PRO A 190 13.01 -7.09 -16.84
N LEU A 191 12.54 -5.87 -17.11
CA LEU A 191 11.29 -5.64 -17.82
C LEU A 191 11.36 -6.27 -19.22
N SER A 192 10.22 -6.63 -19.79
CA SER A 192 10.14 -7.22 -21.14
C SER A 192 10.62 -6.26 -22.23
N LEU A 193 10.48 -4.94 -21.98
CA LEU A 193 10.89 -3.88 -22.89
C LEU A 193 11.58 -2.75 -22.13
N ALA A 194 12.73 -2.28 -22.66
CA ALA A 194 13.44 -1.13 -22.11
C ALA A 194 12.64 0.17 -22.31
N ARG A 195 12.34 0.90 -21.24
CA ARG A 195 11.54 2.12 -21.28
C ARG A 195 11.78 3.04 -20.09
N ASN A 196 11.39 4.29 -20.22
CA ASN A 196 11.40 5.30 -19.16
C ASN A 196 10.02 5.96 -19.01
N ARG A 197 9.82 6.85 -18.02
CA ARG A 197 8.56 7.57 -17.77
C ARG A 197 7.35 6.65 -17.61
N LEU A 198 7.56 5.46 -17.07
CA LEU A 198 6.54 4.47 -16.73
C LEU A 198 6.05 4.71 -15.30
N ALA A 199 4.94 4.08 -14.93
CA ALA A 199 4.44 4.04 -13.56
C ALA A 199 4.40 2.61 -13.04
N ALA A 200 4.32 2.44 -11.70
CA ALA A 200 4.22 1.11 -11.12
C ALA A 200 3.29 1.08 -9.90
N THR A 201 2.63 -0.05 -9.74
CA THR A 201 1.77 -0.40 -8.61
C THR A 201 1.86 -1.91 -8.38
N GLY A 202 1.17 -2.46 -7.40
CA GLY A 202 1.20 -3.90 -7.16
C GLY A 202 0.43 -4.30 -5.91
N ASN A 203 0.55 -5.57 -5.59
CA ASN A 203 0.05 -6.15 -4.34
C ASN A 203 1.19 -6.88 -3.60
N SER A 204 0.88 -7.70 -2.61
CA SER A 204 1.89 -8.44 -1.83
C SER A 204 2.70 -9.44 -2.65
N SER A 205 2.19 -9.91 -3.80
CA SER A 205 2.79 -10.98 -4.60
C SER A 205 3.38 -10.50 -5.92
N PHE A 206 2.83 -9.44 -6.51
CA PHE A 206 3.17 -8.99 -7.86
C PHE A 206 3.36 -7.48 -7.95
N GLY A 207 4.37 -7.06 -8.72
CA GLY A 207 4.57 -5.68 -9.14
C GLY A 207 4.22 -5.50 -10.61
N TYR A 208 3.48 -4.44 -10.94
CA TYR A 208 3.05 -4.10 -12.30
C TYR A 208 3.67 -2.78 -12.73
N PHE A 209 4.36 -2.80 -13.85
CA PHE A 209 4.97 -1.63 -14.48
C PHE A 209 4.22 -1.33 -15.78
N GLY A 210 3.56 -0.17 -15.85
CA GLY A 210 2.67 0.17 -16.95
C GLY A 210 3.04 1.44 -17.69
N GLY A 211 2.74 1.46 -18.99
CA GLY A 211 3.02 2.60 -19.86
C GLY A 211 4.50 2.86 -20.07
N GLY A 212 4.83 4.11 -20.34
CA GLY A 212 6.19 4.57 -20.52
C GLY A 212 6.51 4.99 -21.95
N TYR A 213 7.80 5.21 -22.22
CA TYR A 213 8.30 5.73 -23.49
C TYR A 213 9.46 4.91 -24.01
N ALA A 214 9.35 4.37 -25.27
CA ALA A 214 10.46 3.75 -26.03
C ALA A 214 10.02 3.29 -27.44
N PRO A 215 10.33 3.92 -28.53
CA PRO A 215 10.65 5.33 -28.80
C PRO A 215 9.43 6.26 -28.87
N GLY A 216 8.26 5.81 -28.43
CA GLY A 216 7.00 6.54 -28.31
C GLY A 216 6.31 6.15 -26.99
N PRO A 217 5.13 6.75 -26.68
CA PRO A 217 4.29 6.29 -25.57
C PRO A 217 3.89 4.82 -25.77
N LEU A 218 3.65 4.12 -24.67
CA LEU A 218 3.34 2.69 -24.66
C LEU A 218 2.12 2.39 -23.79
N SER A 219 1.37 1.37 -24.17
CA SER A 219 0.31 0.76 -23.33
C SER A 219 0.79 -0.51 -22.60
N THR A 220 2.01 -0.97 -22.87
CA THR A 220 2.57 -2.20 -22.29
C THR A 220 2.51 -2.21 -20.77
N VAL A 221 2.07 -3.32 -20.20
CA VAL A 221 2.13 -3.61 -18.77
C VAL A 221 2.97 -4.87 -18.55
N ASP A 222 3.99 -4.78 -17.72
CA ASP A 222 4.83 -5.90 -17.30
C ASP A 222 4.52 -6.28 -15.84
N ARG A 223 4.44 -7.58 -15.55
CA ARG A 223 4.31 -8.10 -14.18
C ARG A 223 5.59 -8.78 -13.72
N ILE A 224 6.09 -8.36 -12.56
CA ILE A 224 7.13 -9.06 -11.80
C ILE A 224 6.45 -9.95 -10.77
N ASP A 225 6.87 -11.21 -10.69
CA ASP A 225 6.52 -12.13 -9.61
C ASP A 225 7.59 -11.99 -8.50
N TYR A 226 7.22 -11.52 -7.32
CA TYR A 226 8.17 -11.34 -6.23
C TYR A 226 8.73 -12.66 -5.68
N SER A 227 8.04 -13.78 -5.90
CA SER A 227 8.55 -15.12 -5.53
C SER A 227 9.59 -15.65 -6.52
N ASN A 228 9.63 -15.09 -7.75
CA ASN A 228 10.57 -15.45 -8.80
C ASN A 228 11.10 -14.21 -9.50
N ASP A 229 11.71 -13.31 -8.74
CA ASP A 229 12.13 -11.99 -9.21
C ASP A 229 13.39 -11.99 -10.09
N THR A 230 13.95 -13.14 -10.39
CA THR A 230 15.07 -13.31 -11.33
C THR A 230 14.61 -13.56 -12.77
N ALA A 231 13.35 -13.94 -12.96
CA ALA A 231 12.77 -14.10 -14.29
C ALA A 231 12.50 -12.74 -14.95
N THR A 232 12.58 -12.68 -16.29
CA THR A 232 12.12 -11.53 -17.05
C THR A 232 10.63 -11.27 -16.75
N ALA A 233 10.26 -10.01 -16.54
CA ALA A 233 8.89 -9.62 -16.26
C ALA A 233 7.95 -10.10 -17.38
N SER A 234 6.79 -10.59 -17.00
CA SER A 234 5.79 -11.16 -17.91
C SER A 234 4.88 -10.06 -18.44
N PRO A 235 4.77 -9.87 -19.79
CA PRO A 235 3.78 -8.97 -20.36
C PRO A 235 2.36 -9.40 -20.00
N LYS A 236 1.51 -8.42 -19.68
CA LYS A 236 0.11 -8.57 -19.29
C LYS A 236 -0.82 -7.76 -20.19
N GLY A 237 -2.12 -7.76 -19.90
CA GLY A 237 -3.08 -6.95 -20.63
C GLY A 237 -2.68 -5.48 -20.65
N PRO A 238 -2.72 -4.81 -21.83
CA PRO A 238 -2.24 -3.43 -21.95
C PRO A 238 -3.15 -2.42 -21.26
N LEU A 239 -2.66 -1.20 -21.05
CA LEU A 239 -3.49 -0.02 -20.75
C LEU A 239 -4.45 0.22 -21.94
N SER A 240 -5.52 0.97 -21.70
CA SER A 240 -6.53 1.28 -22.75
C SER A 240 -5.97 2.13 -23.89
N ALA A 241 -4.88 2.86 -23.65
CA ALA A 241 -4.18 3.70 -24.61
C ALA A 241 -2.70 3.82 -24.29
N ASP A 242 -1.90 4.17 -25.29
CA ASP A 242 -0.49 4.47 -25.12
C ASP A 242 -0.29 5.76 -24.35
N LYS A 243 0.47 5.72 -23.24
CA LYS A 243 0.80 6.88 -22.40
C LYS A 243 2.15 6.76 -21.70
N ASN A 244 2.75 7.90 -21.44
CA ASN A 244 3.97 8.03 -20.66
C ASN A 244 3.81 9.13 -19.58
N ALA A 245 4.77 9.24 -18.67
CA ALA A 245 4.73 10.25 -17.60
C ALA A 245 3.45 10.20 -16.74
N LEU A 246 2.88 9.03 -16.58
CA LEU A 246 1.70 8.73 -15.79
C LEU A 246 2.10 8.39 -14.35
N ALA A 247 1.12 8.34 -13.44
CA ALA A 247 1.30 7.84 -12.08
C ALA A 247 0.43 6.61 -11.83
N ALA A 248 0.75 5.84 -10.79
CA ALA A 248 -0.06 4.68 -10.42
C ALA A 248 -0.17 4.52 -8.90
N THR A 249 -1.32 4.01 -8.49
CA THR A 249 -1.66 3.62 -7.12
C THR A 249 -2.59 2.40 -7.18
N GLY A 250 -3.01 1.87 -6.05
CA GLY A 250 -3.92 0.72 -6.05
C GLY A 250 -4.19 0.18 -4.65
N ASN A 251 -4.85 -0.94 -4.61
CA ASN A 251 -5.08 -1.74 -3.40
C ASN A 251 -4.67 -3.20 -3.65
N SER A 252 -5.11 -4.12 -2.79
CA SER A 252 -4.78 -5.56 -2.92
C SER A 252 -5.35 -6.22 -4.18
N SER A 253 -6.41 -5.64 -4.78
CA SER A 253 -7.16 -6.24 -5.89
C SER A 253 -6.97 -5.52 -7.22
N PHE A 254 -6.73 -4.22 -7.19
CA PHE A 254 -6.72 -3.36 -8.39
C PHE A 254 -5.54 -2.40 -8.42
N GLY A 255 -4.98 -2.19 -9.60
CA GLY A 255 -4.03 -1.13 -9.90
C GLY A 255 -4.66 -0.06 -10.78
N TYR A 256 -4.42 1.21 -10.46
CA TYR A 256 -4.94 2.37 -11.19
C TYR A 256 -3.79 3.18 -11.77
N PHE A 257 -3.82 3.40 -13.08
CA PHE A 257 -2.83 4.16 -13.84
C PHE A 257 -3.49 5.42 -14.38
N GLY A 258 -3.13 6.58 -13.87
CA GLY A 258 -3.81 7.85 -14.13
C GLY A 258 -2.92 8.95 -14.72
N GLY A 259 -3.53 9.84 -15.51
CA GLY A 259 -2.86 10.94 -16.17
C GLY A 259 -1.87 10.48 -17.23
N GLY A 260 -0.85 11.30 -17.46
CA GLY A 260 0.20 11.06 -18.43
C GLY A 260 0.05 11.86 -19.71
N ASP A 261 1.01 11.70 -20.61
CA ASP A 261 0.97 12.25 -21.97
C ASP A 261 0.60 11.15 -22.97
N GLY A 262 -0.47 11.33 -23.71
CA GLY A 262 -0.85 10.56 -24.88
C GLY A 262 -0.40 11.22 -26.20
N TYR A 263 -0.31 10.48 -27.27
CA TYR A 263 0.00 11.01 -28.61
C TYR A 263 -1.29 11.17 -29.42
N PHE A 264 -1.61 12.41 -29.83
CA PHE A 264 -2.81 12.73 -30.60
C PHE A 264 -2.47 13.59 -31.81
N GLY A 265 -2.80 13.15 -33.03
CA GLY A 265 -2.82 13.97 -34.24
C GLY A 265 -1.54 14.75 -34.57
N GLY A 266 -0.36 14.28 -34.16
CA GLY A 266 0.92 14.94 -34.42
C GLY A 266 1.57 15.62 -33.23
N GLY A 267 1.03 15.46 -32.00
CA GLY A 267 1.62 16.01 -30.77
C GLY A 267 1.31 15.21 -29.52
N TYR A 268 1.99 15.57 -28.40
CA TYR A 268 1.71 15.05 -27.08
C TYR A 268 0.76 16.00 -26.36
N ALA A 269 -0.21 15.44 -25.65
CA ALA A 269 -1.10 16.21 -24.77
C ALA A 269 -1.31 15.44 -23.47
N SER A 270 -1.32 16.18 -22.36
CA SER A 270 -1.67 15.63 -21.05
C SER A 270 -3.11 15.14 -21.02
N VAL A 271 -3.35 14.00 -20.38
CA VAL A 271 -4.67 13.37 -20.30
C VAL A 271 -5.13 13.25 -18.83
N SER A 272 -6.44 13.18 -18.63
CA SER A 272 -7.05 12.92 -17.31
C SER A 272 -7.48 11.45 -17.12
N THR A 273 -7.34 10.62 -18.15
CA THR A 273 -7.82 9.23 -18.13
C THR A 273 -7.17 8.40 -17.04
N VAL A 274 -7.96 7.52 -16.42
CA VAL A 274 -7.52 6.54 -15.43
C VAL A 274 -7.88 5.16 -15.95
N ASP A 275 -6.90 4.25 -15.96
CA ASP A 275 -7.08 2.85 -16.32
C ASP A 275 -6.95 1.97 -15.08
N ARG A 276 -7.86 1.00 -14.91
CA ARG A 276 -7.83 0.02 -13.84
C ARG A 276 -7.42 -1.36 -14.36
N ILE A 277 -6.38 -1.94 -13.79
CA ILE A 277 -6.02 -3.35 -13.95
C ILE A 277 -6.67 -4.14 -12.81
N ASP A 278 -7.32 -5.24 -13.15
CA ASP A 278 -7.78 -6.26 -12.20
C ASP A 278 -6.67 -7.31 -12.02
N TYR A 279 -6.10 -7.43 -10.83
CA TYR A 279 -5.00 -8.36 -10.59
C TYR A 279 -5.43 -9.83 -10.67
N SER A 280 -6.73 -10.12 -10.52
CA SER A 280 -7.28 -11.48 -10.71
C SER A 280 -7.45 -11.85 -12.17
N ASN A 281 -7.48 -10.85 -13.08
CA ASN A 281 -7.61 -11.02 -14.52
C ASN A 281 -6.65 -10.07 -15.27
N ASP A 282 -5.37 -10.17 -14.97
CA ASP A 282 -4.33 -9.26 -15.46
C ASP A 282 -3.93 -9.46 -16.94
N THR A 283 -4.56 -10.38 -17.62
CA THR A 283 -4.42 -10.57 -19.09
C THR A 283 -5.41 -9.77 -19.91
N ALA A 284 -6.47 -9.25 -19.29
CA ALA A 284 -7.41 -8.37 -19.96
C ALA A 284 -6.83 -6.96 -20.13
N THR A 285 -7.25 -6.25 -21.19
CA THR A 285 -6.97 -4.82 -21.34
C THR A 285 -7.52 -4.06 -20.14
N ALA A 286 -6.74 -3.11 -19.61
CA ALA A 286 -7.15 -2.28 -18.49
C ALA A 286 -8.45 -1.53 -18.78
N SER A 287 -9.33 -1.47 -17.80
CA SER A 287 -10.65 -0.85 -17.93
C SER A 287 -10.58 0.64 -17.64
N PRO A 288 -10.99 1.53 -18.57
CA PRO A 288 -11.12 2.96 -18.28
C PRO A 288 -12.09 3.21 -17.13
N LYS A 289 -11.73 4.16 -16.24
CA LYS A 289 -12.50 4.56 -15.06
C LYS A 289 -12.77 6.06 -15.07
N GLY A 290 -13.39 6.57 -14.00
CA GLY A 290 -13.63 8.00 -13.83
C GLY A 290 -12.31 8.79 -13.95
N PRO A 291 -12.29 9.90 -14.71
CA PRO A 291 -11.07 10.65 -14.97
C PRO A 291 -10.59 11.42 -13.74
N LEU A 292 -9.33 11.84 -13.75
CA LEU A 292 -8.85 12.91 -12.87
C LEU A 292 -9.62 14.22 -13.15
N SER A 293 -9.68 15.10 -12.16
CA SER A 293 -10.38 16.39 -12.31
C SER A 293 -9.74 17.30 -13.36
N LEU A 294 -8.44 17.15 -13.55
CA LEU A 294 -7.65 17.88 -14.55
C LEU A 294 -6.75 16.90 -15.33
N ALA A 295 -6.52 17.22 -16.61
CA ALA A 295 -5.50 16.54 -17.39
C ALA A 295 -4.11 16.88 -16.84
N GLY A 296 -3.27 15.89 -16.62
CA GLY A 296 -1.93 16.07 -16.02
C GLY A 296 -0.95 14.99 -16.39
N ALA A 297 0.32 15.37 -16.52
CA ALA A 297 1.45 14.46 -16.71
C ALA A 297 2.53 14.76 -15.66
N TYR A 298 3.46 13.82 -15.45
CA TYR A 298 4.54 13.95 -14.45
C TYR A 298 4.03 14.15 -13.01
N LEU A 299 2.84 13.64 -12.72
CA LEU A 299 2.26 13.60 -11.39
C LEU A 299 2.78 12.37 -10.61
N ALA A 300 2.58 12.36 -9.31
CA ALA A 300 2.87 11.20 -8.46
C ALA A 300 1.59 10.68 -7.83
N ALA A 301 1.58 9.42 -7.40
CA ALA A 301 0.42 8.86 -6.73
C ALA A 301 0.80 7.98 -5.54
N THR A 302 -0.07 7.99 -4.54
CA THR A 302 -0.04 7.17 -3.34
C THR A 302 -1.46 6.85 -2.91
N GLY A 303 -1.66 6.08 -1.85
CA GLY A 303 -3.01 5.78 -1.39
C GLY A 303 -3.04 4.82 -0.21
N ASN A 304 -4.25 4.41 0.15
CA ASN A 304 -4.52 3.36 1.12
C ASN A 304 -5.44 2.28 0.51
N SER A 305 -6.01 1.41 1.32
CA SER A 305 -6.91 0.35 0.84
C SER A 305 -8.19 0.85 0.17
N SER A 306 -8.62 2.09 0.45
CA SER A 306 -9.90 2.65 0.01
C SER A 306 -9.77 3.76 -1.03
N PHE A 307 -8.69 4.51 -1.00
CA PHE A 307 -8.51 5.73 -1.81
C PHE A 307 -7.14 5.80 -2.46
N GLY A 308 -7.11 6.29 -3.70
CA GLY A 308 -5.90 6.68 -4.41
C GLY A 308 -5.81 8.20 -4.56
N TYR A 309 -4.63 8.76 -4.35
CA TYR A 309 -4.36 10.20 -4.43
C TYR A 309 -3.32 10.47 -5.50
N PHE A 310 -3.65 11.33 -6.45
CA PHE A 310 -2.79 11.78 -7.55
C PHE A 310 -2.45 13.25 -7.34
N GLY A 311 -1.18 13.59 -7.21
CA GLY A 311 -0.78 14.93 -6.81
C GLY A 311 0.31 15.57 -7.68
N GLY A 312 0.29 16.90 -7.78
CA GLY A 312 1.20 17.67 -8.60
C GLY A 312 0.93 17.51 -10.10
N GLY A 313 1.91 17.82 -10.94
CA GLY A 313 1.84 17.60 -12.38
C GLY A 313 2.42 18.74 -13.21
N TYR A 314 2.56 18.50 -14.52
CA TYR A 314 3.08 19.47 -15.48
C TYR A 314 2.30 20.79 -15.45
N ALA A 315 2.97 21.88 -15.84
CA ALA A 315 2.56 23.27 -15.58
C ALA A 315 2.63 23.67 -14.08
N SER A 316 3.37 22.89 -13.27
CA SER A 316 3.61 23.18 -11.86
C SER A 316 2.30 23.44 -11.09
N VAL A 317 1.47 22.42 -10.98
CA VAL A 317 0.22 22.47 -10.21
C VAL A 317 0.43 21.84 -8.81
N SER A 318 -0.33 22.32 -7.84
CA SER A 318 -0.37 21.77 -6.48
C SER A 318 -1.58 20.86 -6.21
N THR A 319 -2.45 20.69 -7.21
CA THR A 319 -3.69 19.91 -7.06
C THR A 319 -3.42 18.48 -6.62
N VAL A 320 -4.32 17.96 -5.79
CA VAL A 320 -4.38 16.55 -5.41
C VAL A 320 -5.79 16.06 -5.70
N ASP A 321 -5.90 15.01 -6.50
CA ASP A 321 -7.15 14.34 -6.84
C ASP A 321 -7.26 13.03 -6.08
N ARG A 322 -8.45 12.73 -5.51
CA ARG A 322 -8.74 11.48 -4.85
C ARG A 322 -9.69 10.62 -5.66
N ILE A 323 -9.30 9.39 -5.94
CA ILE A 323 -10.17 8.33 -6.47
C ILE A 323 -10.70 7.51 -5.29
N ASP A 324 -12.00 7.26 -5.27
CA ASP A 324 -12.64 6.29 -4.38
C ASP A 324 -12.70 4.94 -5.09
N TYR A 325 -12.01 3.92 -4.56
CA TYR A 325 -11.95 2.60 -5.19
C TYR A 325 -13.30 1.85 -5.14
N SER A 326 -14.21 2.23 -4.22
CA SER A 326 -15.56 1.69 -4.17
C SER A 326 -16.50 2.31 -5.22
N ASN A 327 -16.15 3.48 -5.75
CA ASN A 327 -16.92 4.19 -6.77
C ASN A 327 -15.99 4.81 -7.84
N ASP A 328 -15.20 3.96 -8.47
CA ASP A 328 -14.13 4.35 -9.39
C ASP A 328 -14.59 4.80 -10.79
N THR A 329 -15.89 4.91 -11.01
CA THR A 329 -16.48 5.42 -12.26
C THR A 329 -16.76 6.91 -12.23
N THR A 330 -16.73 7.54 -11.07
CA THR A 330 -16.90 8.98 -10.93
C THR A 330 -15.59 9.74 -11.18
N THR A 331 -15.69 10.99 -11.62
CA THR A 331 -14.53 11.89 -11.70
C THR A 331 -13.87 11.99 -10.33
N ALA A 332 -12.53 11.94 -10.29
CA ALA A 332 -11.76 12.08 -9.06
C ALA A 332 -12.09 13.42 -8.35
N SER A 333 -12.14 13.35 -7.03
CA SER A 333 -12.51 14.51 -6.19
C SER A 333 -11.26 15.31 -5.82
N PRO A 334 -11.18 16.61 -6.18
CA PRO A 334 -10.11 17.49 -5.69
C PRO A 334 -10.07 17.55 -4.17
N LYS A 335 -8.86 17.52 -3.61
CA LYS A 335 -8.57 17.56 -2.18
C LYS A 335 -7.63 18.70 -1.82
N GLY A 336 -7.20 18.78 -0.56
CA GLY A 336 -6.24 19.77 -0.11
C GLY A 336 -4.95 19.72 -0.94
N PRO A 337 -4.44 20.87 -1.42
CA PRO A 337 -3.31 20.91 -2.33
C PRO A 337 -1.98 20.55 -1.63
N LEU A 338 -0.96 20.24 -2.40
CA LEU A 338 0.43 20.22 -1.94
C LEU A 338 0.84 21.64 -1.45
N SER A 339 1.84 21.71 -0.58
CA SER A 339 2.34 22.99 -0.04
C SER A 339 2.89 23.92 -1.12
N ALA A 340 3.37 23.37 -2.23
CA ALA A 340 3.87 24.08 -3.40
C ALA A 340 3.54 23.33 -4.69
N ALA A 341 3.35 24.08 -5.77
CA ALA A 341 3.13 23.54 -7.11
C ALA A 341 4.42 22.93 -7.67
N ARG A 342 4.38 21.69 -8.15
CA ARG A 342 5.56 20.98 -8.69
C ARG A 342 5.17 19.74 -9.50
N TYR A 343 6.09 19.29 -10.37
CA TYR A 343 5.93 18.10 -11.19
C TYR A 343 7.19 17.23 -11.15
N SER A 344 7.16 16.05 -11.74
CA SER A 344 8.27 15.07 -11.70
C SER A 344 8.69 14.69 -10.27
N LEU A 345 7.75 14.67 -9.35
CA LEU A 345 7.90 14.24 -7.96
C LEU A 345 7.65 12.73 -7.86
N ALA A 346 7.94 12.15 -6.72
CA ALA A 346 7.56 10.77 -6.39
C ALA A 346 6.69 10.73 -5.14
N ALA A 347 5.91 9.68 -4.96
CA ALA A 347 5.09 9.52 -3.76
C ALA A 347 5.17 8.10 -3.20
N THR A 348 5.01 8.02 -1.89
CA THR A 348 4.96 6.80 -1.08
C THR A 348 4.06 7.04 0.12
N GLY A 349 3.78 6.03 0.92
CA GLY A 349 2.92 6.23 2.08
C GLY A 349 2.69 4.97 2.90
N ASN A 350 1.78 5.10 3.83
CA ASN A 350 1.23 4.01 4.66
C ASN A 350 -0.31 4.09 4.67
N SER A 351 -0.96 3.37 5.55
CA SER A 351 -2.43 3.37 5.65
C SER A 351 -3.05 4.71 6.08
N SER A 352 -2.27 5.61 6.68
CA SER A 352 -2.76 6.87 7.26
C SER A 352 -2.28 8.11 6.54
N PHE A 353 -1.10 8.06 5.93
CA PHE A 353 -0.42 9.22 5.36
C PHE A 353 0.17 8.94 3.97
N GLY A 354 0.06 9.92 3.09
CA GLY A 354 0.78 9.96 1.82
C GLY A 354 1.88 11.01 1.83
N TYR A 355 3.05 10.70 1.26
CA TYR A 355 4.22 11.57 1.22
C TYR A 355 4.63 11.81 -0.22
N PHE A 356 4.71 13.07 -0.61
CA PHE A 356 5.09 13.53 -1.95
C PHE A 356 6.44 14.23 -1.86
N GLY A 357 7.47 13.66 -2.47
CA GLY A 357 8.86 14.11 -2.32
C GLY A 357 9.51 14.55 -3.63
N GLY A 358 10.39 15.57 -3.53
CA GLY A 358 11.11 16.13 -4.67
C GLY A 358 10.23 16.92 -5.63
N GLY A 359 10.71 17.12 -6.83
CA GLY A 359 10.01 17.81 -7.91
C GLY A 359 10.92 18.67 -8.76
N ASP A 360 10.40 19.13 -9.91
CA ASP A 360 11.14 19.98 -10.85
C ASP A 360 11.34 21.40 -10.28
N GLY A 361 12.45 22.03 -10.72
CA GLY A 361 13.05 23.17 -10.04
C GLY A 361 13.96 22.73 -8.91
N PRO A 362 14.79 21.66 -9.10
CA PRO A 362 14.95 20.52 -8.18
C PRO A 362 14.80 20.94 -6.73
N VAL A 363 13.97 20.23 -5.98
CA VAL A 363 13.71 20.52 -4.55
C VAL A 363 13.80 19.26 -3.69
N SER A 364 14.15 19.44 -2.42
CA SER A 364 14.19 18.37 -1.40
C SER A 364 12.89 18.25 -0.60
N THR A 365 11.94 19.13 -0.82
CA THR A 365 10.66 19.18 -0.06
C THR A 365 9.93 17.84 -0.09
N VAL A 366 9.43 17.43 1.07
CA VAL A 366 8.49 16.31 1.24
C VAL A 366 7.22 16.88 1.88
N ASP A 367 6.07 16.67 1.21
CA ASP A 367 4.75 17.02 1.71
C ASP A 367 4.02 15.80 2.21
N ARG A 368 3.34 15.89 3.35
CA ARG A 368 2.48 14.83 3.89
C ARG A 368 1.01 15.20 3.77
N ILE A 369 0.23 14.31 3.17
CA ILE A 369 -1.24 14.32 3.23
C ILE A 369 -1.68 13.41 4.37
N ASP A 370 -2.60 13.88 5.20
CA ASP A 370 -3.32 13.07 6.18
C ASP A 370 -4.63 12.58 5.54
N TYR A 371 -4.76 11.26 5.37
CA TYR A 371 -5.95 10.69 4.72
C TYR A 371 -7.23 10.84 5.55
N SER A 372 -7.10 11.08 6.86
CA SER A 372 -8.25 11.37 7.73
C SER A 372 -8.72 12.83 7.64
N ASN A 373 -7.88 13.71 7.10
CA ASN A 373 -8.16 15.13 6.90
C ASN A 373 -7.63 15.62 5.53
N ASP A 374 -8.06 14.95 4.47
CA ASP A 374 -7.54 15.14 3.11
C ASP A 374 -7.99 16.43 2.42
N THR A 375 -8.76 17.25 3.08
CA THR A 375 -9.15 18.60 2.61
C THR A 375 -8.17 19.70 3.06
N ALA A 376 -7.31 19.42 4.03
CA ALA A 376 -6.28 20.35 4.47
C ALA A 376 -5.12 20.40 3.47
N THR A 377 -4.47 21.56 3.33
CA THR A 377 -3.19 21.66 2.60
C THR A 377 -2.17 20.69 3.18
N ALA A 378 -1.45 20.00 2.30
CA ALA A 378 -0.41 19.06 2.70
C ALA A 378 0.67 19.73 3.57
N SER A 379 1.11 19.04 4.60
CA SER A 379 2.04 19.56 5.60
C SER A 379 3.48 19.25 5.20
N PRO A 380 4.36 20.25 5.02
CA PRO A 380 5.79 20.01 4.82
C PRO A 380 6.40 19.22 5.97
N LYS A 381 7.27 18.27 5.63
CA LYS A 381 7.98 17.37 6.55
C LYS A 381 9.51 17.44 6.34
N GLY A 382 10.25 16.57 7.00
CA GLY A 382 11.70 16.51 6.86
C GLY A 382 12.09 16.29 5.39
N PRO A 383 13.05 17.07 4.85
CA PRO A 383 13.39 17.05 3.44
C PRO A 383 14.11 15.76 3.03
N LEU A 384 14.19 15.50 1.72
CA LEU A 384 15.16 14.57 1.16
C LEU A 384 16.58 15.03 1.47
N SER A 385 17.55 14.14 1.37
CA SER A 385 18.96 14.47 1.64
C SER A 385 19.56 15.46 0.62
N ALA A 386 18.94 15.58 -0.55
CA ALA A 386 19.32 16.52 -1.61
C ALA A 386 18.14 16.87 -2.50
N ASP A 387 18.26 17.98 -3.21
CA ASP A 387 17.27 18.42 -4.18
C ASP A 387 17.21 17.47 -5.38
N ARG A 388 16.01 16.97 -5.71
CA ARG A 388 15.82 15.97 -6.78
C ARG A 388 14.45 16.07 -7.47
N HIS A 389 14.43 15.64 -8.75
CA HIS A 389 13.20 15.39 -9.50
C HIS A 389 13.32 14.10 -10.33
N ALA A 390 12.26 13.68 -10.97
CA ALA A 390 12.22 12.47 -11.83
C ALA A 390 12.72 11.21 -11.12
N LEU A 391 12.43 11.11 -9.83
CA LEU A 391 12.76 10.00 -8.93
C LEU A 391 11.58 9.02 -8.85
N ALA A 392 11.78 7.88 -8.20
CA ALA A 392 10.72 6.93 -7.87
C ALA A 392 10.68 6.67 -6.37
N ALA A 393 9.56 6.20 -5.84
CA ALA A 393 9.43 5.86 -4.43
C ALA A 393 8.63 4.57 -4.21
N THR A 394 8.96 3.88 -3.12
CA THR A 394 8.31 2.66 -2.65
C THR A 394 8.32 2.61 -1.13
N SER A 395 7.50 1.77 -0.53
CA SER A 395 7.53 1.49 0.91
C SER A 395 7.04 0.07 1.20
N ALA A 396 7.38 -0.45 2.38
CA ALA A 396 6.87 -1.71 2.91
C ALA A 396 5.33 -1.69 3.07
N ARG A 397 4.71 -0.51 3.04
CA ARG A 397 3.26 -0.28 3.20
C ARG A 397 2.65 0.50 2.04
N ALA A 398 3.29 0.47 0.87
CA ALA A 398 2.74 1.11 -0.32
C ALA A 398 1.33 0.60 -0.61
N ASN A 399 0.44 1.53 -1.00
CA ASN A 399 -0.95 1.26 -1.38
C ASN A 399 -1.85 0.68 -0.28
N GLY A 400 -1.51 0.89 1.00
CA GLY A 400 -2.36 0.46 2.13
C GLY A 400 -2.61 -1.04 2.19
N LEU A 401 -1.73 -1.85 1.62
CA LEU A 401 -1.87 -3.31 1.67
C LEU A 401 -1.89 -3.79 3.12
N PRO A 402 -2.88 -4.62 3.52
CA PRO A 402 -2.81 -5.33 4.79
C PRO A 402 -1.59 -6.27 4.74
N GLN A 403 -0.75 -6.18 5.75
CA GLN A 403 0.42 -7.03 5.96
C GLN A 403 0.09 -8.15 6.93
#